data_efc6c4fb53cbb40de0e59a501f2b4cf9
#
_entry.id   efc6c4fb53cbb40de0e59a501f2b4cf9
#
_cell.length_a   1.000
_cell.length_b   1.000
_cell.length_c   1.000
_cell.angle_alpha   90.00
_cell.angle_beta   90.00
_cell.angle_gamma   90.00
#
_symmetry.space_group_name_H-M   'P 1'
#
loop_
_entity.id
_entity.type
_entity.pdbx_description
1 polymer ?
#
loop_
_entity_poly.entity_id
_entity_poly.type
_entity_poly.pdbx_seq_one_letter_code
_entity_poly.pdbx_strand_id
1 'polypeptide(L)'
;WGRQADGSCGVMAANPASDANLWFAYALAEAGRVWHEPRYTAQARTLLAQVAIEEVADLPGLGPTLLPASKGFALRGPDSRTWRLNPSYLPVPLLRAFEKIDPQGPWKAVGTSFQRVLEGTTPKGFAADWVAYQVPEGATRGAFVADPEKGDIGSYDAIRTYLWAGMTPRNDALAPVLRRRLGGMAAALRTAAVPPEKVQTVTGQTDGQGPAGFSAALLPYLRTLGAAAALKAQQERVRTQLLEAPPGGQPPYYDQVLGLFGTGWMDQRYQFLPSGRLQLRWEKACPQRSATTKTP
;
A
#
# COMPACT_ATOMS: atom_id res chain seq x y z
N TRP A 1 -9.90 19.63 -2.74
CA TRP A 1 -10.21 21.04 -2.88
C TRP A 1 -9.92 21.51 -4.31
N GLY A 2 -10.76 22.36 -4.84
CA GLY A 2 -10.60 22.94 -6.15
C GLY A 2 -11.54 24.13 -6.36
N ARG A 3 -11.44 24.77 -7.55
CA ARG A 3 -12.32 25.86 -7.93
C ARG A 3 -13.64 25.29 -8.42
N GLN A 4 -14.75 25.74 -7.83
CA GLN A 4 -16.09 25.35 -8.23
C GLN A 4 -16.56 26.16 -9.45
N ALA A 5 -17.68 25.77 -10.04
CA ALA A 5 -18.21 26.42 -11.24
C ALA A 5 -18.60 27.92 -11.01
N ASP A 6 -18.92 28.26 -9.79
CA ASP A 6 -19.23 29.65 -9.35
C ASP A 6 -17.96 30.49 -9.05
N GLY A 7 -16.77 29.92 -9.23
CA GLY A 7 -15.48 30.57 -8.97
C GLY A 7 -14.99 30.51 -7.53
N SER A 8 -15.81 30.01 -6.58
CA SER A 8 -15.39 29.79 -5.19
C SER A 8 -14.41 28.60 -5.05
N CYS A 9 -13.68 28.54 -3.95
CA CYS A 9 -12.87 27.37 -3.60
C CYS A 9 -13.65 26.49 -2.61
N GLY A 10 -13.65 25.17 -2.86
CA GLY A 10 -14.39 24.26 -2.01
C GLY A 10 -13.97 22.79 -2.17
N VAL A 11 -14.64 21.92 -1.43
CA VAL A 11 -14.47 20.47 -1.54
C VAL A 11 -15.10 20.00 -2.85
N MET A 12 -14.29 19.47 -3.75
CA MET A 12 -14.74 18.93 -5.05
C MET A 12 -15.29 17.51 -4.92
N ALA A 13 -14.74 16.72 -4.02
CA ALA A 13 -15.22 15.38 -3.68
C ALA A 13 -15.18 15.23 -2.16
N ALA A 14 -16.30 14.89 -1.57
CA ALA A 14 -16.43 14.71 -0.11
C ALA A 14 -16.03 13.29 0.34
N ASN A 15 -15.87 12.35 -0.60
CA ASN A 15 -15.53 10.97 -0.29
C ASN A 15 -14.04 10.90 0.07
N PRO A 16 -13.66 10.33 1.22
CA PRO A 16 -12.25 10.16 1.60
C PRO A 16 -11.56 9.12 0.71
N ALA A 17 -10.24 9.04 0.80
CA ALA A 17 -9.44 7.93 0.29
C ALA A 17 -8.87 7.16 1.49
N SER A 18 -9.25 5.91 1.66
CA SER A 18 -8.91 5.12 2.85
C SER A 18 -7.41 4.95 3.04
N ASP A 19 -6.65 4.81 1.94
CA ASP A 19 -5.18 4.74 2.02
C ASP A 19 -4.58 6.02 2.60
N ALA A 20 -5.07 7.18 2.21
CA ALA A 20 -4.65 8.46 2.77
C ALA A 20 -4.95 8.54 4.28
N ASN A 21 -6.17 8.15 4.69
CA ASN A 21 -6.54 8.12 6.10
C ASN A 21 -5.63 7.19 6.92
N LEU A 22 -5.31 6.01 6.40
CA LEU A 22 -4.38 5.07 7.05
C LEU A 22 -2.96 5.69 7.17
N TRP A 23 -2.46 6.33 6.13
CA TRP A 23 -1.16 6.99 6.18
C TRP A 23 -1.14 8.18 7.12
N PHE A 24 -2.21 8.98 7.20
CA PHE A 24 -2.34 10.07 8.18
C PHE A 24 -2.35 9.54 9.61
N ALA A 25 -3.15 8.49 9.88
CA ALA A 25 -3.17 7.87 11.20
C ALA A 25 -1.79 7.32 11.59
N TYR A 26 -1.10 6.66 10.67
CA TYR A 26 0.25 6.16 10.88
C TYR A 26 1.26 7.28 11.16
N ALA A 27 1.25 8.34 10.33
CA ALA A 27 2.14 9.48 10.51
C ALA A 27 1.91 10.20 11.84
N LEU A 28 0.65 10.39 12.24
CA LEU A 28 0.31 10.96 13.56
C LEU A 28 0.81 10.08 14.71
N ALA A 29 0.63 8.76 14.62
CA ALA A 29 1.11 7.84 15.65
C ALA A 29 2.64 7.87 15.79
N GLU A 30 3.37 7.85 14.68
CA GLU A 30 4.83 7.92 14.68
C GLU A 30 5.34 9.30 15.11
N ALA A 31 4.66 10.39 14.74
CA ALA A 31 4.96 11.73 15.24
C ALA A 31 4.77 11.81 16.76
N GLY A 32 3.67 11.28 17.29
CA GLY A 32 3.43 11.19 18.72
C GLY A 32 4.52 10.42 19.47
N ARG A 33 4.98 9.32 18.89
CA ARG A 33 6.09 8.52 19.43
C ARG A 33 7.42 9.26 19.38
N VAL A 34 7.77 9.81 18.23
CA VAL A 34 9.10 10.42 17.98
C VAL A 34 9.28 11.74 18.73
N TRP A 35 8.21 12.53 18.81
CA TRP A 35 8.25 13.85 19.46
C TRP A 35 7.75 13.83 20.89
N HIS A 36 7.34 12.65 21.41
CA HIS A 36 6.76 12.51 22.76
C HIS A 36 5.51 13.38 22.97
N GLU A 37 4.67 13.49 21.91
CA GLU A 37 3.47 14.32 21.88
C GLU A 37 2.20 13.45 21.91
N PRO A 38 1.63 13.16 23.10
CA PRO A 38 0.48 12.26 23.25
C PRO A 38 -0.74 12.66 22.44
N ARG A 39 -0.92 13.97 22.16
CA ARG A 39 -2.03 14.49 21.35
C ARG A 39 -2.07 13.89 19.94
N TYR A 40 -0.92 13.66 19.31
CA TYR A 40 -0.88 13.05 17.97
C TYR A 40 -1.28 11.58 18.03
N THR A 41 -0.87 10.85 19.06
CA THR A 41 -1.32 9.47 19.27
C THR A 41 -2.84 9.40 19.50
N ALA A 42 -3.41 10.33 20.24
CA ALA A 42 -4.86 10.43 20.45
C ALA A 42 -5.59 10.70 19.13
N GLN A 43 -5.11 11.66 18.33
CA GLN A 43 -5.67 11.93 17.00
C GLN A 43 -5.58 10.73 16.05
N ALA A 44 -4.45 9.99 16.07
CA ALA A 44 -4.30 8.75 15.31
C ALA A 44 -5.38 7.73 15.66
N ARG A 45 -5.63 7.51 16.96
CA ARG A 45 -6.68 6.59 17.43
C ARG A 45 -8.07 7.03 17.01
N THR A 46 -8.37 8.33 17.11
CA THR A 46 -9.66 8.86 16.66
C THR A 46 -9.87 8.60 15.17
N LEU A 47 -8.85 8.86 14.34
CA LEU A 47 -8.94 8.62 12.91
C LEU A 47 -9.08 7.13 12.59
N LEU A 48 -8.33 6.25 13.26
CA LEU A 48 -8.46 4.81 13.09
C LEU A 48 -9.84 4.29 13.47
N ALA A 49 -10.43 4.80 14.54
CA ALA A 49 -11.79 4.46 14.94
C ALA A 49 -12.83 4.88 13.88
N GLN A 50 -12.69 6.08 13.29
CA GLN A 50 -13.53 6.52 12.17
C GLN A 50 -13.37 5.61 10.95
N VAL A 51 -12.15 5.32 10.52
CA VAL A 51 -11.88 4.41 9.40
C VAL A 51 -12.49 3.02 9.65
N ALA A 52 -12.35 2.49 10.87
CA ALA A 52 -12.93 1.20 11.23
C ALA A 52 -14.46 1.17 11.12
N ILE A 53 -15.13 2.29 11.43
CA ILE A 53 -16.60 2.39 11.37
C ILE A 53 -17.09 2.67 9.95
N GLU A 54 -16.42 3.55 9.22
CA GLU A 54 -16.94 4.09 7.96
C GLU A 54 -16.37 3.38 6.72
N GLU A 55 -15.17 2.82 6.81
CA GLU A 55 -14.42 2.33 5.65
C GLU A 55 -14.08 0.83 5.74
N VAL A 56 -14.35 0.16 6.85
CA VAL A 56 -14.22 -1.29 6.96
C VAL A 56 -15.60 -1.95 6.93
N ALA A 57 -15.81 -2.86 5.99
CA ALA A 57 -17.03 -3.64 5.87
C ALA A 57 -16.75 -5.12 6.12
N ASP A 58 -17.71 -5.82 6.75
CA ASP A 58 -17.66 -7.29 6.88
C ASP A 58 -18.26 -7.93 5.63
N LEU A 59 -17.42 -8.50 4.79
CA LEU A 59 -17.83 -9.12 3.53
C LEU A 59 -18.12 -10.60 3.74
N PRO A 60 -19.29 -11.11 3.29
CA PRO A 60 -19.68 -12.50 3.49
C PRO A 60 -18.61 -13.49 3.02
N GLY A 61 -18.11 -14.33 3.94
CA GLY A 61 -17.09 -15.34 3.66
C GLY A 61 -15.65 -14.80 3.49
N LEU A 62 -15.45 -13.48 3.40
CA LEU A 62 -14.13 -12.84 3.35
C LEU A 62 -13.75 -12.26 4.71
N GLY A 63 -14.69 -11.65 5.42
CA GLY A 63 -14.50 -10.99 6.71
C GLY A 63 -14.25 -9.50 6.59
N PRO A 64 -13.81 -8.85 7.68
CA PRO A 64 -13.53 -7.42 7.73
C PRO A 64 -12.54 -7.00 6.65
N THR A 65 -12.94 -6.08 5.79
CA THR A 65 -12.18 -5.67 4.59
C THR A 65 -12.24 -4.15 4.45
N LEU A 66 -11.11 -3.53 4.21
CA LEU A 66 -11.04 -2.10 3.93
C LEU A 66 -11.64 -1.80 2.56
N LEU A 67 -12.61 -0.92 2.52
CA LEU A 67 -13.12 -0.32 1.29
C LEU A 67 -12.28 0.91 0.92
N PRO A 68 -12.18 1.26 -0.36
CA PRO A 68 -11.37 2.39 -0.81
C PRO A 68 -11.86 3.76 -0.32
N ALA A 69 -13.12 3.85 0.09
CA ALA A 69 -13.74 4.99 0.75
C ALA A 69 -15.06 4.56 1.41
N SER A 70 -15.67 5.46 2.19
CA SER A 70 -16.93 5.21 2.89
C SER A 70 -18.14 5.02 1.96
N LYS A 71 -18.09 5.53 0.71
CA LYS A 71 -19.19 5.48 -0.26
C LYS A 71 -18.72 5.10 -1.65
N GLY A 72 -19.63 4.46 -2.44
CA GLY A 72 -19.41 4.19 -3.87
C GLY A 72 -18.68 2.88 -4.19
N PHE A 73 -18.24 2.11 -3.19
CA PHE A 73 -17.48 0.87 -3.40
C PHE A 73 -18.22 -0.41 -2.99
N ALA A 74 -19.43 -0.27 -2.46
CA ALA A 74 -20.38 -1.35 -2.23
C ALA A 74 -21.56 -1.16 -3.19
N LEU A 75 -21.63 -1.98 -4.23
CA LEU A 75 -22.63 -1.91 -5.30
C LEU A 75 -23.69 -2.97 -5.10
N ARG A 76 -24.95 -2.62 -5.26
CA ARG A 76 -26.07 -3.54 -5.20
C ARG A 76 -26.66 -3.75 -6.59
N GLY A 77 -26.54 -4.96 -7.11
CA GLY A 77 -27.21 -5.41 -8.31
C GLY A 77 -28.54 -6.14 -7.98
N PRO A 78 -29.30 -6.57 -8.99
CA PRO A 78 -30.55 -7.32 -8.80
C PRO A 78 -30.32 -8.67 -8.08
N ASP A 79 -29.25 -9.38 -8.44
CA ASP A 79 -29.00 -10.74 -7.98
C ASP A 79 -27.68 -10.90 -7.22
N SER A 80 -27.01 -9.79 -6.89
CA SER A 80 -25.71 -9.83 -6.21
C SER A 80 -25.34 -8.51 -5.53
N ARG A 81 -24.42 -8.61 -4.56
CA ARG A 81 -23.70 -7.47 -4.02
C ARG A 81 -22.23 -7.56 -4.45
N THR A 82 -21.66 -6.45 -4.85
CA THR A 82 -20.28 -6.39 -5.33
C THR A 82 -19.52 -5.28 -4.56
N TRP A 83 -18.38 -5.63 -4.00
CA TRP A 83 -17.48 -4.67 -3.35
C TRP A 83 -16.24 -4.52 -4.21
N ARG A 84 -15.92 -3.27 -4.53
CA ARG A 84 -14.69 -2.91 -5.24
C ARG A 84 -13.58 -2.65 -4.22
N LEU A 85 -12.41 -3.23 -4.43
CA LEU A 85 -11.29 -3.22 -3.50
C LEU A 85 -10.02 -2.76 -4.22
N ASN A 86 -9.14 -2.08 -3.50
CA ASN A 86 -7.82 -1.69 -4.01
C ASN A 86 -6.72 -2.32 -3.16
N PRO A 87 -6.01 -3.35 -3.64
CA PRO A 87 -4.98 -4.05 -2.88
C PRO A 87 -3.82 -3.15 -2.45
N SER A 88 -3.54 -2.08 -3.19
CA SER A 88 -2.44 -1.16 -2.89
C SER A 88 -2.68 -0.27 -1.65
N TYR A 89 -3.92 -0.24 -1.15
CA TYR A 89 -4.30 0.56 0.02
C TYR A 89 -3.89 -0.05 1.35
N LEU A 90 -3.35 -1.27 1.34
CA LEU A 90 -3.09 -2.06 2.55
C LEU A 90 -1.58 -2.38 2.73
N PRO A 91 -0.73 -1.39 3.09
CA PRO A 91 0.64 -1.67 3.50
C PRO A 91 0.65 -2.51 4.79
N VAL A 92 1.20 -3.72 4.73
CA VAL A 92 1.24 -4.63 5.89
C VAL A 92 1.88 -4.00 7.12
N PRO A 93 2.99 -3.23 7.02
CA PRO A 93 3.56 -2.58 8.20
C PRO A 93 2.60 -1.65 8.93
N LEU A 94 1.72 -0.93 8.21
CA LEU A 94 0.72 -0.07 8.83
C LEU A 94 -0.29 -0.89 9.63
N LEU A 95 -0.78 -2.00 9.07
CA LEU A 95 -1.71 -2.89 9.78
C LEU A 95 -1.09 -3.39 11.09
N ARG A 96 0.19 -3.77 11.09
CA ARG A 96 0.90 -4.20 12.31
C ARG A 96 1.02 -3.09 13.36
N ALA A 97 1.23 -1.85 12.92
CA ALA A 97 1.23 -0.70 13.81
C ALA A 97 -0.17 -0.48 14.41
N PHE A 98 -1.21 -0.56 13.59
CA PHE A 98 -2.58 -0.35 14.04
C PHE A 98 -3.06 -1.42 15.01
N GLU A 99 -2.65 -2.68 14.86
CA GLU A 99 -2.88 -3.74 15.86
C GLU A 99 -2.34 -3.38 17.27
N LYS A 100 -1.34 -2.50 17.34
CA LYS A 100 -0.75 -2.03 18.62
C LYS A 100 -1.38 -0.72 19.10
N ILE A 101 -1.71 0.19 18.18
CA ILE A 101 -2.27 1.51 18.50
C ILE A 101 -3.74 1.39 18.89
N ASP A 102 -4.47 0.51 18.22
CA ASP A 102 -5.89 0.24 18.38
C ASP A 102 -6.13 -1.29 18.46
N PRO A 103 -5.84 -1.93 19.61
CA PRO A 103 -5.92 -3.38 19.76
C PRO A 103 -7.34 -3.96 19.64
N GLN A 104 -8.37 -3.13 19.78
CA GLN A 104 -9.78 -3.52 19.63
C GLN A 104 -10.30 -3.32 18.20
N GLY A 105 -9.51 -2.67 17.35
CA GLY A 105 -9.85 -2.43 15.95
C GLY A 105 -9.77 -3.68 15.07
N PRO A 106 -10.29 -3.60 13.84
CA PRO A 106 -10.40 -4.74 12.93
C PRO A 106 -9.08 -5.10 12.22
N TRP A 107 -7.97 -4.47 12.53
CA TRP A 107 -6.73 -4.42 11.73
C TRP A 107 -6.12 -5.78 11.47
N LYS A 108 -6.13 -6.69 12.45
CA LYS A 108 -5.68 -8.07 12.28
C LYS A 108 -6.57 -8.83 11.30
N ALA A 109 -7.88 -8.67 11.41
CA ALA A 109 -8.85 -9.32 10.52
C ALA A 109 -8.76 -8.75 9.10
N VAL A 110 -8.59 -7.43 8.94
CA VAL A 110 -8.31 -6.76 7.66
C VAL A 110 -7.04 -7.35 7.01
N GLY A 111 -5.98 -7.58 7.77
CA GLY A 111 -4.77 -8.26 7.28
C GLY A 111 -5.04 -9.68 6.78
N THR A 112 -5.92 -10.42 7.45
CA THR A 112 -6.34 -11.77 7.02
C THR A 112 -7.15 -11.71 5.72
N SER A 113 -8.07 -10.77 5.61
CA SER A 113 -8.85 -10.57 4.38
C SER A 113 -7.95 -10.13 3.21
N PHE A 114 -6.99 -9.25 3.45
CA PHE A 114 -5.99 -8.85 2.46
C PHE A 114 -5.18 -10.04 1.94
N GLN A 115 -4.76 -10.96 2.81
CA GLN A 115 -4.11 -12.19 2.36
C GLN A 115 -4.99 -12.96 1.37
N ARG A 116 -6.27 -13.14 1.68
CA ARG A 116 -7.23 -13.84 0.80
C ARG A 116 -7.46 -13.11 -0.52
N VAL A 117 -7.49 -11.76 -0.48
CA VAL A 117 -7.53 -10.94 -1.70
C VAL A 117 -6.33 -11.27 -2.60
N LEU A 118 -5.10 -11.22 -2.08
CA LEU A 118 -3.90 -11.54 -2.86
C LEU A 118 -3.93 -12.99 -3.37
N GLU A 119 -4.33 -13.94 -2.54
CA GLU A 119 -4.41 -15.35 -2.93
C GLU A 119 -5.41 -15.60 -4.06
N GLY A 120 -6.53 -14.87 -4.07
CA GLY A 120 -7.60 -15.04 -5.06
C GLY A 120 -7.44 -14.21 -6.33
N THR A 121 -6.59 -13.17 -6.33
CA THR A 121 -6.54 -12.20 -7.44
C THR A 121 -5.19 -12.10 -8.16
N THR A 122 -4.22 -12.96 -7.81
CA THR A 122 -2.89 -12.95 -8.44
C THR A 122 -2.55 -14.27 -9.15
N PRO A 123 -3.36 -14.76 -10.10
CA PRO A 123 -3.17 -16.08 -10.70
C PRO A 123 -1.86 -16.21 -11.48
N LYS A 124 -1.33 -15.12 -12.02
CA LYS A 124 -0.05 -15.04 -12.73
C LYS A 124 1.05 -14.31 -11.96
N GLY A 125 0.82 -14.04 -10.65
CA GLY A 125 1.80 -13.37 -9.80
C GLY A 125 1.86 -11.86 -9.99
N PHE A 126 0.82 -11.25 -10.53
CA PHE A 126 0.71 -9.79 -10.67
C PHE A 126 -0.43 -9.24 -9.82
N ALA A 127 -0.17 -8.11 -9.15
CA ALA A 127 -1.20 -7.35 -8.45
C ALA A 127 -2.06 -6.58 -9.46
N ALA A 128 -3.37 -6.49 -9.18
CA ALA A 128 -4.28 -5.62 -9.90
C ALA A 128 -4.35 -4.23 -9.24
N ASP A 129 -4.70 -3.21 -10.02
CA ASP A 129 -5.05 -1.89 -9.49
C ASP A 129 -6.32 -1.99 -8.64
N TRP A 130 -7.33 -2.64 -9.21
CA TRP A 130 -8.64 -2.84 -8.61
C TRP A 130 -9.09 -4.28 -8.79
N VAL A 131 -9.82 -4.77 -7.81
CA VAL A 131 -10.47 -6.08 -7.85
C VAL A 131 -11.88 -5.95 -7.30
N ALA A 132 -12.76 -6.86 -7.66
CA ALA A 132 -14.09 -6.92 -7.08
C ALA A 132 -14.31 -8.24 -6.36
N TYR A 133 -15.08 -8.18 -5.27
CA TYR A 133 -15.60 -9.34 -4.56
C TYR A 133 -17.10 -9.35 -4.69
N GLN A 134 -17.64 -10.37 -5.36
CA GLN A 134 -19.07 -10.48 -5.67
C GLN A 134 -19.70 -11.62 -4.88
N VAL A 135 -20.82 -11.33 -4.23
CA VAL A 135 -21.62 -12.28 -3.46
C VAL A 135 -23.02 -12.37 -4.09
N PRO A 136 -23.44 -13.51 -4.62
CA PRO A 136 -24.81 -13.72 -5.11
C PRO A 136 -25.84 -13.49 -3.99
N GLU A 137 -27.05 -13.09 -4.35
CA GLU A 137 -28.14 -12.89 -3.38
C GLU A 137 -28.40 -14.20 -2.62
N GLY A 138 -28.56 -14.12 -1.30
CA GLY A 138 -28.74 -15.27 -0.42
C GLY A 138 -27.49 -16.11 -0.16
N ALA A 139 -26.36 -15.87 -0.83
CA ALA A 139 -25.13 -16.60 -0.58
C ALA A 139 -24.38 -16.07 0.65
N THR A 140 -23.74 -16.99 1.39
CA THR A 140 -22.92 -16.69 2.57
C THR A 140 -21.44 -16.44 2.23
N ARG A 141 -21.06 -16.63 0.95
CA ARG A 141 -19.70 -16.46 0.44
C ARG A 141 -19.72 -15.98 -1.01
N GLY A 142 -18.74 -15.15 -1.36
CA GLY A 142 -18.55 -14.67 -2.71
C GLY A 142 -17.31 -15.24 -3.39
N ALA A 143 -17.03 -14.67 -4.56
CA ALA A 143 -15.82 -14.90 -5.36
C ALA A 143 -15.19 -13.60 -5.81
N PHE A 144 -13.88 -13.64 -6.07
CA PHE A 144 -13.20 -12.53 -6.71
C PHE A 144 -13.46 -12.53 -8.21
N VAL A 145 -13.76 -11.37 -8.74
CA VAL A 145 -13.98 -11.11 -10.17
C VAL A 145 -13.18 -9.89 -10.61
N ALA A 146 -13.05 -9.68 -11.91
CA ALA A 146 -12.46 -8.46 -12.44
C ALA A 146 -13.27 -7.23 -11.97
N ASP A 147 -12.59 -6.11 -11.72
CA ASP A 147 -13.29 -4.87 -11.36
C ASP A 147 -14.20 -4.42 -12.50
N PRO A 148 -15.48 -4.10 -12.24
CA PRO A 148 -16.45 -3.78 -13.30
C PRO A 148 -16.13 -2.50 -14.09
N GLU A 149 -15.29 -1.60 -13.55
CA GLU A 149 -14.91 -0.35 -14.22
C GLU A 149 -13.48 -0.39 -14.77
N LYS A 150 -12.57 -1.12 -14.10
CA LYS A 150 -11.13 -1.12 -14.41
C LYS A 150 -10.63 -2.43 -15.03
N GLY A 151 -11.46 -3.49 -14.98
CA GLY A 151 -11.06 -4.81 -15.47
C GLY A 151 -10.01 -5.47 -14.57
N ASP A 152 -9.15 -6.28 -15.19
CA ASP A 152 -8.08 -7.05 -14.54
C ASP A 152 -6.69 -6.43 -14.72
N ILE A 153 -6.61 -5.11 -14.78
CA ILE A 153 -5.38 -4.37 -15.04
C ILE A 153 -4.62 -4.10 -13.74
N GLY A 154 -3.30 -4.32 -13.78
CA GLY A 154 -2.35 -3.84 -12.79
C GLY A 154 -1.42 -2.80 -13.41
N SER A 155 -1.35 -1.60 -12.80
CA SER A 155 -0.60 -0.46 -13.30
C SER A 155 -0.18 0.48 -12.16
N TYR A 156 -0.65 1.72 -12.19
CA TYR A 156 -0.25 2.80 -11.26
C TYR A 156 -0.69 2.57 -9.80
N ASP A 157 -1.82 1.90 -9.55
CA ASP A 157 -2.17 1.52 -8.19
C ASP A 157 -1.39 0.28 -7.75
N ALA A 158 -1.37 -0.75 -8.59
CA ALA A 158 -0.75 -2.04 -8.31
C ALA A 158 0.74 -1.94 -7.97
N ILE A 159 1.47 -0.99 -8.55
CA ILE A 159 2.91 -0.82 -8.32
C ILE A 159 3.23 -0.57 -6.84
N ARG A 160 2.32 0.09 -6.11
CA ARG A 160 2.46 0.33 -4.66
C ARG A 160 2.35 -0.97 -3.86
N THR A 161 1.59 -1.96 -4.33
CA THR A 161 1.53 -3.28 -3.67
C THR A 161 2.91 -3.95 -3.62
N TYR A 162 3.70 -3.84 -4.68
CA TYR A 162 5.08 -4.35 -4.69
C TYR A 162 5.99 -3.55 -3.75
N LEU A 163 5.84 -2.22 -3.72
CA LEU A 163 6.59 -1.35 -2.81
C LEU A 163 6.37 -1.78 -1.36
N TRP A 164 5.10 -1.92 -0.96
CA TRP A 164 4.74 -2.34 0.41
C TRP A 164 5.19 -3.77 0.71
N ALA A 165 5.08 -4.69 -0.26
CA ALA A 165 5.58 -6.05 -0.11
C ALA A 165 7.09 -6.09 0.15
N GLY A 166 7.85 -5.28 -0.59
CA GLY A 166 9.30 -5.14 -0.41
C GLY A 166 9.72 -4.56 0.92
N MET A 167 8.91 -3.63 1.46
CA MET A 167 9.16 -2.98 2.75
C MET A 167 8.66 -3.79 3.95
N THR A 168 7.84 -4.82 3.73
CA THR A 168 7.34 -5.69 4.80
C THR A 168 8.48 -6.49 5.40
N PRO A 169 8.66 -6.49 6.74
CA PRO A 169 9.71 -7.25 7.40
C PRO A 169 9.69 -8.74 7.02
N ARG A 170 10.86 -9.34 6.80
CA ARG A 170 10.96 -10.73 6.33
C ARG A 170 10.34 -11.76 7.27
N ASN A 171 10.29 -11.45 8.56
CA ASN A 171 9.69 -12.27 9.61
C ASN A 171 8.22 -11.96 9.89
N ASP A 172 7.59 -11.07 9.11
CA ASP A 172 6.14 -10.89 9.15
C ASP A 172 5.44 -12.14 8.57
N ALA A 173 4.31 -12.53 9.19
CA ALA A 173 3.54 -13.70 8.79
C ALA A 173 3.04 -13.65 7.33
N LEU A 174 2.78 -12.44 6.80
CA LEU A 174 2.36 -12.25 5.40
C LEU A 174 3.52 -12.20 4.41
N ALA A 175 4.75 -12.00 4.85
CA ALA A 175 5.90 -11.88 3.94
C ALA A 175 6.09 -13.09 3.00
N PRO A 176 5.90 -14.35 3.42
CA PRO A 176 5.95 -15.51 2.51
C PRO A 176 4.85 -15.48 1.45
N VAL A 177 3.63 -15.04 1.82
CA VAL A 177 2.50 -14.93 0.90
C VAL A 177 2.77 -13.84 -0.14
N LEU A 178 3.21 -12.66 0.29
CA LEU A 178 3.57 -11.55 -0.61
C LEU A 178 4.61 -11.98 -1.64
N ARG A 179 5.69 -12.63 -1.21
CA ARG A 179 6.73 -13.12 -2.13
C ARG A 179 6.22 -14.15 -3.13
N ARG A 180 5.39 -15.09 -2.66
CA ARG A 180 4.85 -16.16 -3.52
C ARG A 180 3.83 -15.62 -4.51
N ARG A 181 2.94 -14.70 -4.06
CA ARG A 181 1.81 -14.21 -4.85
C ARG A 181 2.16 -13.07 -5.79
N LEU A 182 3.28 -12.41 -5.60
CA LEU A 182 3.70 -11.25 -6.42
C LEU A 182 4.91 -11.56 -7.32
N GLY A 183 5.25 -12.83 -7.54
CA GLY A 183 6.45 -13.23 -8.30
C GLY A 183 6.46 -12.85 -9.78
N GLY A 184 5.32 -12.51 -10.38
CA GLY A 184 5.18 -12.22 -11.81
C GLY A 184 6.00 -11.01 -12.26
N MET A 185 6.03 -9.93 -11.49
CA MET A 185 6.81 -8.73 -11.82
C MET A 185 8.32 -9.01 -11.87
N ALA A 186 8.86 -9.75 -10.90
CA ALA A 186 10.26 -10.14 -10.93
C ALA A 186 10.56 -11.12 -12.09
N ALA A 187 9.59 -11.94 -12.47
CA ALA A 187 9.72 -12.82 -13.64
C ALA A 187 9.77 -12.01 -14.94
N ALA A 188 8.90 -11.02 -15.11
CA ALA A 188 8.90 -10.13 -16.26
C ALA A 188 10.24 -9.38 -16.40
N LEU A 189 10.81 -8.91 -15.30
CA LEU A 189 12.09 -8.19 -15.29
C LEU A 189 13.32 -9.08 -15.53
N ARG A 190 13.16 -10.39 -15.71
CA ARG A 190 14.28 -11.25 -16.20
C ARG A 190 14.51 -11.09 -17.70
N THR A 191 13.49 -10.70 -18.43
CA THR A 191 13.55 -10.58 -19.90
C THR A 191 13.38 -9.14 -20.38
N ALA A 192 12.76 -8.25 -19.55
CA ALA A 192 12.56 -6.85 -19.86
C ALA A 192 13.46 -5.97 -18.99
N ALA A 193 14.09 -4.97 -19.60
CA ALA A 193 14.93 -4.00 -18.88
C ALA A 193 14.11 -2.99 -18.07
N VAL A 194 12.85 -2.76 -18.45
CA VAL A 194 11.93 -1.77 -17.88
C VAL A 194 10.68 -2.48 -17.37
N PRO A 195 10.16 -2.10 -16.20
CA PRO A 195 8.86 -2.63 -15.74
C PRO A 195 7.76 -2.30 -16.74
N PRO A 196 6.81 -3.21 -16.99
CA PRO A 196 5.65 -2.88 -17.81
C PRO A 196 4.83 -1.76 -17.17
N GLU A 197 4.23 -0.91 -17.99
CA GLU A 197 3.28 0.10 -17.51
C GLU A 197 1.97 -0.54 -17.09
N LYS A 198 1.52 -1.56 -17.84
CA LYS A 198 0.27 -2.28 -17.60
C LYS A 198 0.48 -3.78 -17.69
N VAL A 199 -0.28 -4.50 -16.90
CA VAL A 199 -0.34 -5.97 -16.91
C VAL A 199 -1.79 -6.41 -16.84
N GLN A 200 -2.20 -7.33 -17.70
CA GLN A 200 -3.44 -8.07 -17.52
C GLN A 200 -3.18 -9.20 -16.50
N THR A 201 -3.72 -9.09 -15.31
CA THR A 201 -3.34 -9.95 -14.19
C THR A 201 -3.80 -11.40 -14.33
N VAL A 202 -4.86 -11.64 -15.10
CA VAL A 202 -5.38 -12.98 -15.40
C VAL A 202 -4.51 -13.73 -16.41
N THR A 203 -4.08 -13.05 -17.46
CA THR A 203 -3.27 -13.67 -18.53
C THR A 203 -1.77 -13.54 -18.29
N GLY A 204 -1.34 -12.49 -17.59
CA GLY A 204 0.06 -12.11 -17.42
C GLY A 204 0.62 -11.32 -18.60
N GLN A 205 -0.20 -10.93 -19.56
CA GLN A 205 0.22 -10.11 -20.70
C GLN A 205 0.65 -8.72 -20.21
N THR A 206 1.82 -8.28 -20.64
CA THR A 206 2.40 -6.98 -20.31
C THR A 206 2.31 -6.02 -21.49
N ASP A 207 2.15 -4.72 -21.20
CA ASP A 207 2.09 -3.66 -22.20
C ASP A 207 2.78 -2.39 -21.70
N GLY A 208 3.38 -1.65 -22.62
CA GLY A 208 4.06 -0.38 -22.38
C GLY A 208 5.32 -0.49 -21.52
N GLN A 209 5.86 0.68 -21.18
CA GLN A 209 7.01 0.85 -20.30
C GLN A 209 6.62 1.77 -19.15
N GLY A 210 6.65 1.25 -17.94
CA GLY A 210 6.35 2.02 -16.74
C GLY A 210 7.34 3.16 -16.51
N PRO A 211 6.91 4.26 -15.89
CA PRO A 211 7.78 5.40 -15.60
C PRO A 211 8.89 5.06 -14.60
N ALA A 212 9.85 5.99 -14.38
CA ALA A 212 10.98 5.78 -13.48
C ALA A 212 10.55 5.54 -12.03
N GLY A 213 9.42 6.09 -11.60
CA GLY A 213 8.80 5.82 -10.31
C GLY A 213 8.47 4.34 -10.09
N PHE A 214 8.06 3.60 -11.14
CA PHE A 214 7.83 2.16 -11.03
C PHE A 214 9.13 1.41 -10.68
N SER A 215 10.25 1.79 -11.33
CA SER A 215 11.55 1.24 -10.97
C SER A 215 11.89 1.50 -9.51
N ALA A 216 11.65 2.71 -9.01
CA ALA A 216 11.90 3.08 -7.64
C ALA A 216 11.03 2.28 -6.64
N ALA A 217 9.75 2.12 -6.93
CA ALA A 217 8.83 1.32 -6.13
C ALA A 217 9.25 -0.16 -6.04
N LEU A 218 9.88 -0.68 -7.09
CA LEU A 218 10.34 -2.07 -7.14
C LEU A 218 11.68 -2.33 -6.42
N LEU A 219 12.45 -1.33 -6.04
CA LEU A 219 13.77 -1.53 -5.40
C LEU A 219 13.69 -2.38 -4.12
N PRO A 220 12.82 -2.05 -3.13
CA PRO A 220 12.69 -2.86 -1.92
C PRO A 220 12.22 -4.29 -2.22
N TYR A 221 11.28 -4.44 -3.16
CA TYR A 221 10.73 -5.71 -3.56
C TYR A 221 11.79 -6.63 -4.20
N LEU A 222 12.55 -6.14 -5.19
CA LEU A 222 13.61 -6.88 -5.86
C LEU A 222 14.73 -7.27 -4.89
N ARG A 223 15.09 -6.37 -3.97
CA ARG A 223 16.06 -6.66 -2.90
C ARG A 223 15.59 -7.78 -2.00
N THR A 224 14.31 -7.77 -1.62
CA THR A 224 13.73 -8.80 -0.74
C THR A 224 13.70 -10.17 -1.40
N LEU A 225 13.49 -10.21 -2.72
CA LEU A 225 13.53 -11.44 -3.52
C LEU A 225 14.94 -11.92 -3.86
N GLY A 226 15.99 -11.12 -3.65
CA GLY A 226 17.35 -11.44 -4.07
C GLY A 226 17.55 -11.36 -5.60
N ALA A 227 16.71 -10.62 -6.33
CA ALA A 227 16.76 -10.47 -7.77
C ALA A 227 17.87 -9.46 -8.18
N ALA A 228 19.14 -9.80 -7.93
CA ALA A 228 20.27 -8.87 -7.99
C ALA A 228 20.45 -8.17 -9.33
N ALA A 229 20.32 -8.88 -10.46
CA ALA A 229 20.47 -8.28 -11.79
C ALA A 229 19.37 -7.26 -12.09
N ALA A 230 18.10 -7.61 -11.84
CA ALA A 230 16.97 -6.71 -12.01
C ALA A 230 17.08 -5.51 -11.06
N LEU A 231 17.45 -5.74 -9.80
CA LEU A 231 17.68 -4.66 -8.83
C LEU A 231 18.71 -3.64 -9.34
N LYS A 232 19.88 -4.11 -9.81
CA LYS A 232 20.94 -3.24 -10.33
C LYS A 232 20.44 -2.41 -11.53
N ALA A 233 19.71 -3.03 -12.46
CA ALA A 233 19.15 -2.34 -13.63
C ALA A 233 18.15 -1.26 -13.21
N GLN A 234 17.26 -1.56 -12.26
CA GLN A 234 16.29 -0.58 -11.78
C GLN A 234 16.93 0.54 -10.94
N GLN A 235 17.98 0.25 -10.16
CA GLN A 235 18.74 1.29 -9.46
C GLN A 235 19.39 2.28 -10.43
N GLU A 236 20.00 1.78 -11.50
CA GLU A 236 20.60 2.64 -12.53
C GLU A 236 19.55 3.50 -13.23
N ARG A 237 18.39 2.94 -13.55
CA ARG A 237 17.30 3.69 -14.15
C ARG A 237 16.76 4.80 -13.22
N VAL A 238 16.61 4.50 -11.93
CA VAL A 238 16.21 5.50 -10.91
C VAL A 238 17.26 6.60 -10.81
N ARG A 239 18.53 6.25 -10.78
CA ARG A 239 19.61 7.24 -10.72
C ARG A 239 19.56 8.21 -11.90
N THR A 240 19.48 7.69 -13.13
CA THR A 240 19.58 8.51 -14.34
C THR A 240 18.30 9.26 -14.69
N GLN A 241 17.13 8.69 -14.42
CA GLN A 241 15.85 9.25 -14.87
C GLN A 241 15.03 9.94 -13.78
N LEU A 242 15.36 9.71 -12.50
CA LEU A 242 14.61 10.27 -11.39
C LEU A 242 15.47 11.22 -10.52
N LEU A 243 16.67 10.78 -10.15
CA LEU A 243 17.53 11.56 -9.22
C LEU A 243 18.41 12.57 -9.96
N GLU A 244 18.94 12.23 -11.11
CA GLU A 244 19.82 13.05 -11.94
C GLU A 244 19.13 13.56 -13.21
N ALA A 245 17.78 13.65 -13.19
CA ALA A 245 17.03 14.16 -14.33
C ALA A 245 17.50 15.57 -14.72
N PRO A 246 17.69 15.84 -16.02
CA PRO A 246 18.19 17.15 -16.46
C PRO A 246 17.21 18.27 -16.12
N PRO A 247 17.69 19.52 -15.95
CA PRO A 247 16.83 20.68 -15.73
C PRO A 247 15.75 20.80 -16.82
N GLY A 248 14.50 21.01 -16.39
CA GLY A 248 13.33 21.05 -17.29
C GLY A 248 12.69 19.71 -17.58
N GLY A 249 13.33 18.58 -17.24
CA GLY A 249 12.78 17.23 -17.34
C GLY A 249 12.37 16.64 -15.98
N GLN A 250 11.88 17.47 -15.06
CA GLN A 250 11.52 16.98 -13.73
C GLN A 250 10.44 15.90 -13.82
N PRO A 251 10.67 14.72 -13.16
CA PRO A 251 9.69 13.66 -13.11
C PRO A 251 8.37 14.13 -12.49
N PRO A 252 7.23 13.56 -12.90
CA PRO A 252 5.94 13.84 -12.28
C PRO A 252 5.96 13.62 -10.76
N TYR A 253 5.13 14.35 -10.04
CA TYR A 253 4.98 14.24 -8.59
C TYR A 253 4.88 12.79 -8.09
N TYR A 254 4.09 11.96 -8.78
CA TYR A 254 3.90 10.57 -8.42
C TYR A 254 5.22 9.77 -8.45
N ASP A 255 6.02 9.93 -9.49
CA ASP A 255 7.32 9.28 -9.61
C ASP A 255 8.28 9.71 -8.50
N GLN A 256 8.27 11.00 -8.17
CA GLN A 256 9.11 11.53 -7.08
C GLN A 256 8.72 10.94 -5.73
N VAL A 257 7.42 10.80 -5.44
CA VAL A 257 6.93 10.18 -4.18
C VAL A 257 7.34 8.71 -4.12
N LEU A 258 7.16 7.94 -5.18
CA LEU A 258 7.64 6.54 -5.25
C LEU A 258 9.17 6.48 -5.08
N GLY A 259 9.89 7.44 -5.66
CA GLY A 259 11.33 7.62 -5.50
C GLY A 259 11.74 7.80 -4.05
N LEU A 260 11.09 8.72 -3.33
CA LEU A 260 11.37 8.97 -1.91
C LEU A 260 11.16 7.72 -1.05
N PHE A 261 10.07 7.00 -1.28
CA PHE A 261 9.80 5.74 -0.58
C PHE A 261 10.85 4.67 -0.91
N GLY A 262 11.04 4.37 -2.19
CA GLY A 262 11.92 3.29 -2.63
C GLY A 262 13.39 3.52 -2.25
N THR A 263 13.94 4.69 -2.59
CA THR A 263 15.36 5.02 -2.31
C THR A 263 15.60 5.24 -0.83
N GLY A 264 14.68 5.91 -0.12
CA GLY A 264 14.81 6.12 1.33
C GLY A 264 14.91 4.81 2.10
N TRP A 265 14.13 3.82 1.73
CA TRP A 265 14.21 2.47 2.32
C TRP A 265 15.52 1.77 1.94
N MET A 266 15.94 1.84 0.67
CA MET A 266 17.19 1.25 0.19
C MET A 266 18.42 1.84 0.89
N ASP A 267 18.43 3.14 1.13
CA ASP A 267 19.48 3.90 1.84
C ASP A 267 19.41 3.72 3.36
N GLN A 268 18.47 2.90 3.86
CA GLN A 268 18.24 2.68 5.29
C GLN A 268 17.95 3.99 6.07
N ARG A 269 17.37 4.99 5.41
CA ARG A 269 16.91 6.21 6.10
C ARG A 269 15.80 5.89 7.08
N TYR A 270 14.99 4.90 6.75
CA TYR A 270 13.97 4.31 7.60
C TYR A 270 13.78 2.81 7.29
N GLN A 271 13.21 2.08 8.23
CA GLN A 271 12.83 0.67 8.11
C GLN A 271 11.56 0.44 8.93
N PHE A 272 10.72 -0.50 8.51
CA PHE A 272 9.61 -0.97 9.34
C PHE A 272 10.07 -2.14 10.20
N LEU A 273 9.76 -2.09 11.48
CA LEU A 273 9.94 -3.23 12.40
C LEU A 273 8.76 -4.22 12.25
N PRO A 274 8.87 -5.46 12.75
CA PRO A 274 7.76 -6.43 12.71
C PRO A 274 6.48 -5.96 13.42
N SER A 275 6.60 -5.04 14.37
CA SER A 275 5.47 -4.38 15.03
C SER A 275 4.80 -3.29 14.20
N GLY A 276 5.29 -3.01 13.00
CA GLY A 276 4.87 -1.89 12.18
C GLY A 276 5.50 -0.54 12.56
N ARG A 277 6.19 -0.46 13.71
CA ARG A 277 6.87 0.76 14.14
C ARG A 277 7.93 1.17 13.10
N LEU A 278 8.00 2.47 12.82
CA LEU A 278 9.05 3.03 11.99
C LEU A 278 10.36 3.13 12.79
N GLN A 279 11.45 2.61 12.24
CA GLN A 279 12.79 2.81 12.75
C GLN A 279 13.53 3.79 11.85
N LEU A 280 13.80 4.98 12.35
CA LEU A 280 14.53 6.01 11.64
C LEU A 280 16.05 5.82 11.80
N ARG A 281 16.82 6.20 10.78
CA ARG A 281 18.28 6.04 10.79
C ARG A 281 18.93 6.74 12.00
N TRP A 282 18.49 7.93 12.33
CA TRP A 282 19.04 8.70 13.44
C TRP A 282 18.68 8.14 14.82
N GLU A 283 17.58 7.39 14.97
CA GLU A 283 17.25 6.67 16.21
C GLU A 283 18.28 5.58 16.53
N LYS A 284 18.95 5.01 15.52
CA LYS A 284 20.03 4.04 15.71
C LYS A 284 21.33 4.73 16.12
N ALA A 285 21.59 5.93 15.60
CA ALA A 285 22.81 6.67 15.87
C ALA A 285 22.81 7.37 17.23
N CYS A 286 21.62 7.70 17.76
CA CYS A 286 21.43 8.35 19.05
C CYS A 286 20.49 7.51 19.92
N PRO A 287 20.95 6.41 20.55
CA PRO A 287 20.13 5.68 21.48
C PRO A 287 19.75 6.63 22.62
N GLN A 288 18.43 6.72 22.90
CA GLN A 288 17.90 7.56 23.97
C GLN A 288 18.62 7.20 25.27
N ARG A 289 19.21 8.19 25.93
CA ARG A 289 19.64 8.05 27.33
C ARG A 289 18.39 7.68 28.12
N SER A 290 18.35 6.48 28.70
CA SER A 290 17.36 6.13 29.69
C SER A 290 17.35 7.25 30.73
N ALA A 291 16.20 7.88 30.91
CA ALA A 291 16.00 8.84 32.01
C ALA A 291 16.27 8.06 33.30
N THR A 292 17.48 8.20 33.83
CA THR A 292 17.76 7.80 35.20
C THR A 292 16.89 8.69 36.06
N THR A 293 15.80 8.16 36.58
CA THR A 293 15.07 8.71 37.69
C THR A 293 16.05 8.98 38.83
N LYS A 294 16.48 10.25 38.96
CA LYS A 294 17.02 10.70 40.23
C LYS A 294 15.83 10.76 41.18
N THR A 295 15.72 9.76 42.02
CA THR A 295 14.92 9.82 43.22
C THR A 295 15.62 10.80 44.20
N PRO A 296 14.90 11.73 44.84
CA PRO A 296 15.43 12.67 45.81
C PRO A 296 15.93 12.00 47.09
#